data_1f3153e6cf8d10d79a4177b1340101c2
#
_entry.id   1f3153e6cf8d10d79a4177b1340101c2
#
_cell.length_a   1.000
_cell.length_b   1.000
_cell.length_c   1.000
_cell.angle_alpha   90.00
_cell.angle_beta   90.00
_cell.angle_gamma   90.00
#
_symmetry.space_group_name_H-M   'P 1'
#
loop_
_entity.id
_entity.type
_entity.pdbx_description
1 polymer ?
#
loop_
_entity_poly.entity_id
_entity_poly.type
_entity_poly.pdbx_seq_one_letter_code
_entity_poly.pdbx_strand_id
1 'polypeptide(L)'
;MPFTLENKIIALIEEKGPLTGSELLEATGDEGLALWKTCRLSTKLLVQTVGTRYLRLDRRVEGYARLSPSILREFLTYSVIGMDADPSSIARRAQAIRSRIEEISRAKSLLAYNVISSLGSRLIHGTNLNEHACFILAGDIVYNMAHEVPRPERSTGKLVRGSDIDLVVIVDEFFPSEVTARLDDVIYQEKYRLFMTPHIREEIDYVVKDFDRVFEQLKFDTFKHMVACKILQEGAFLFGSEVIFERLKSLLREHGVIDRLRVMEQEAQRFRVKAEEYLLSEDPAKIKETGTYLFYPAEESEEFE
;
A
#
# COMPACT_ATOMS: atom_id res chain seq x y z
N MET A 1 -30.97 27.33 13.29
CA MET A 1 -30.98 26.31 12.24
C MET A 1 -30.07 25.20 12.71
N PRO A 2 -30.41 23.94 12.57
CA PRO A 2 -29.46 22.87 12.92
C PRO A 2 -28.22 23.05 12.07
N PHE A 3 -27.06 23.04 12.70
CA PHE A 3 -25.77 23.07 11.99
C PHE A 3 -25.71 21.84 11.09
N THR A 4 -25.73 22.04 9.78
CA THR A 4 -25.51 20.95 8.83
C THR A 4 -24.06 20.48 8.94
N LEU A 5 -23.78 19.21 8.59
CA LEU A 5 -22.42 18.68 8.59
C LEU A 5 -21.48 19.55 7.74
N GLU A 6 -21.95 20.03 6.59
CA GLU A 6 -21.21 20.96 5.74
C GLU A 6 -20.79 22.23 6.49
N ASN A 7 -21.71 22.88 7.21
CA ASN A 7 -21.40 24.08 7.97
C ASN A 7 -20.39 23.82 9.10
N LYS A 8 -20.46 22.65 9.73
CA LYS A 8 -19.49 22.22 10.74
C LYS A 8 -18.09 22.07 10.15
N ILE A 9 -17.99 21.43 8.97
CA ILE A 9 -16.72 21.28 8.22
C ILE A 9 -16.17 22.65 7.82
N ILE A 10 -17.01 23.52 7.25
CA ILE A 10 -16.61 24.86 6.84
C ILE A 10 -16.05 25.65 8.02
N ALA A 11 -16.75 25.68 9.15
CA ALA A 11 -16.29 26.39 10.34
C ALA A 11 -14.93 25.90 10.85
N LEU A 12 -14.69 24.56 10.81
CA LEU A 12 -13.40 23.97 11.17
C LEU A 12 -12.28 24.40 10.21
N ILE A 13 -12.57 24.44 8.92
CA ILE A 13 -11.60 24.85 7.89
C ILE A 13 -11.31 26.36 7.97
N GLU A 14 -12.31 27.19 8.25
CA GLU A 14 -12.13 28.64 8.47
C GLU A 14 -11.26 28.94 9.69
N GLU A 15 -11.40 28.13 10.76
CA GLU A 15 -10.60 28.27 11.99
C GLU A 15 -9.17 27.74 11.83
N LYS A 16 -8.99 26.56 11.23
CA LYS A 16 -7.73 25.80 11.26
C LYS A 16 -6.98 25.78 9.92
N GLY A 17 -7.59 26.27 8.84
CA GLY A 17 -7.10 26.10 7.47
C GLY A 17 -7.45 24.74 6.88
N PRO A 18 -6.88 24.37 5.72
CA PRO A 18 -7.14 23.09 5.05
C PRO A 18 -6.78 21.88 5.92
N LEU A 19 -7.68 20.91 6.01
CA LEU A 19 -7.59 19.70 6.84
C LEU A 19 -7.56 18.42 5.99
N THR A 20 -7.01 17.37 6.53
CA THR A 20 -7.14 16.01 5.99
C THR A 20 -8.48 15.39 6.38
N GLY A 21 -8.88 14.31 5.71
CA GLY A 21 -10.07 13.56 6.11
C GLY A 21 -9.96 12.98 7.53
N SER A 22 -8.76 12.55 7.96
CA SER A 22 -8.52 12.09 9.34
C SER A 22 -8.70 13.21 10.37
N GLU A 23 -8.18 14.40 10.10
CA GLU A 23 -8.34 15.55 10.98
C GLU A 23 -9.82 15.99 11.08
N LEU A 24 -10.56 15.90 9.98
CA LEU A 24 -12.01 16.14 9.98
C LEU A 24 -12.77 15.07 10.76
N LEU A 25 -12.44 13.80 10.58
CA LEU A 25 -13.05 12.68 11.30
C LEU A 25 -12.86 12.83 12.82
N GLU A 26 -11.63 13.13 13.25
CA GLU A 26 -11.30 13.35 14.66
C GLU A 26 -12.03 14.57 15.24
N ALA A 27 -12.05 15.69 14.52
CA ALA A 27 -12.63 16.92 15.00
C ALA A 27 -14.18 16.90 15.05
N THR A 28 -14.81 16.16 14.14
CA THR A 28 -16.27 16.10 14.04
C THR A 28 -16.90 14.95 14.82
N GLY A 29 -16.20 13.80 14.89
CA GLY A 29 -16.76 12.55 15.40
C GLY A 29 -17.85 11.93 14.51
N ASP A 30 -18.03 12.45 13.28
CA ASP A 30 -19.02 11.99 12.33
C ASP A 30 -18.52 10.77 11.54
N GLU A 31 -19.43 10.07 10.85
CA GLU A 31 -19.10 8.88 10.06
C GLU A 31 -18.28 9.25 8.81
N GLY A 32 -17.21 8.48 8.52
CA GLY A 32 -16.31 8.75 7.40
C GLY A 32 -16.98 8.85 6.03
N LEU A 33 -17.99 8.00 5.75
CA LEU A 33 -18.77 8.06 4.51
C LEU A 33 -19.57 9.38 4.41
N ALA A 34 -20.20 9.80 5.50
CA ALA A 34 -20.96 11.04 5.54
C ALA A 34 -20.04 12.28 5.32
N LEU A 35 -18.86 12.27 5.94
CA LEU A 35 -17.85 13.31 5.74
C LEU A 35 -17.37 13.34 4.30
N TRP A 36 -16.95 12.20 3.74
CA TRP A 36 -16.49 12.10 2.35
C TRP A 36 -17.55 12.57 1.37
N LYS A 37 -18.80 12.09 1.51
CA LYS A 37 -19.91 12.48 0.65
C LYS A 37 -20.20 13.97 0.73
N THR A 38 -20.24 14.54 1.95
CA THR A 38 -20.46 15.96 2.16
C THR A 38 -19.36 16.80 1.50
N CYS A 39 -18.09 16.45 1.70
CA CYS A 39 -16.97 17.17 1.09
C CYS A 39 -16.98 17.08 -0.45
N ARG A 40 -17.38 15.94 -1.01
CA ARG A 40 -17.42 15.72 -2.48
C ARG A 40 -18.60 16.40 -3.17
N LEU A 41 -19.73 16.57 -2.47
CA LEU A 41 -20.96 17.18 -3.01
C LEU A 41 -21.05 18.70 -2.76
N SER A 42 -20.24 19.22 -1.84
CA SER A 42 -20.23 20.65 -1.54
C SER A 42 -19.68 21.46 -2.72
N THR A 43 -20.33 22.59 -2.99
CA THR A 43 -19.86 23.60 -3.95
C THR A 43 -18.93 24.63 -3.32
N LYS A 44 -18.74 24.58 -2.00
CA LYS A 44 -17.88 25.50 -1.23
C LYS A 44 -16.54 24.89 -0.87
N LEU A 45 -16.45 23.55 -0.92
CA LEU A 45 -15.27 22.80 -0.53
C LEU A 45 -14.58 22.22 -1.75
N LEU A 46 -13.26 22.27 -1.75
CA LEU A 46 -12.40 21.58 -2.71
C LEU A 46 -11.67 20.44 -2.01
N VAL A 47 -11.71 19.25 -2.62
CA VAL A 47 -10.96 18.07 -2.17
C VAL A 47 -9.82 17.83 -3.14
N GLN A 48 -8.58 17.99 -2.66
CA GLN A 48 -7.37 17.73 -3.43
C GLN A 48 -6.74 16.41 -2.96
N THR A 49 -6.64 15.43 -3.86
CA THR A 49 -5.96 14.15 -3.59
C THR A 49 -4.45 14.27 -3.78
N VAL A 50 -3.69 13.59 -2.94
CA VAL A 50 -2.23 13.52 -2.96
C VAL A 50 -1.78 12.09 -3.26
N GLY A 51 -0.65 11.95 -3.97
CA GLY A 51 -0.07 10.66 -4.31
C GLY A 51 -0.70 10.01 -5.54
N THR A 52 -0.51 8.71 -5.67
CA THR A 52 -0.91 7.92 -6.83
C THR A 52 -1.88 6.80 -6.44
N ARG A 53 -2.73 6.41 -7.38
CA ARG A 53 -3.54 5.20 -7.29
C ARG A 53 -2.83 4.09 -8.07
N TYR A 54 -2.82 2.88 -7.54
CA TYR A 54 -2.19 1.72 -8.18
C TYR A 54 -3.05 0.48 -8.05
N LEU A 55 -2.80 -0.50 -8.91
CA LEU A 55 -3.54 -1.77 -8.92
C LEU A 55 -3.32 -2.52 -7.61
N ARG A 56 -4.42 -3.02 -7.05
CA ARG A 56 -4.45 -3.98 -5.96
C ARG A 56 -5.41 -5.11 -6.30
N LEU A 57 -5.05 -6.33 -5.95
CA LEU A 57 -5.93 -7.48 -6.16
C LEU A 57 -6.73 -7.78 -4.89
N ASP A 58 -8.04 -7.99 -5.07
CA ASP A 58 -8.98 -8.26 -3.98
C ASP A 58 -9.96 -9.35 -4.39
N ARG A 59 -10.01 -10.44 -3.63
CA ARG A 59 -10.90 -11.59 -3.90
C ARG A 59 -12.38 -11.25 -3.90
N ARG A 60 -12.77 -10.14 -3.26
CA ARG A 60 -14.17 -9.72 -3.12
C ARG A 60 -14.67 -8.89 -4.30
N VAL A 61 -13.77 -8.48 -5.15
CA VAL A 61 -14.09 -7.71 -6.36
C VAL A 61 -14.17 -8.67 -7.53
N GLU A 62 -15.23 -8.55 -8.32
CA GLU A 62 -15.35 -9.29 -9.57
C GLU A 62 -14.17 -8.94 -10.48
N GLY A 63 -13.49 -9.95 -11.03
CA GLY A 63 -12.25 -9.76 -11.79
C GLY A 63 -11.02 -9.43 -10.92
N TYR A 64 -11.16 -9.40 -9.60
CA TYR A 64 -10.11 -9.17 -8.58
C TYR A 64 -9.45 -7.79 -8.59
N ALA A 65 -9.75 -6.93 -9.55
CA ALA A 65 -9.02 -5.68 -9.77
C ALA A 65 -9.68 -4.49 -9.05
N ARG A 66 -8.98 -3.87 -8.12
CA ARG A 66 -9.34 -2.57 -7.53
C ARG A 66 -8.14 -1.64 -7.45
N LEU A 67 -8.38 -0.38 -7.13
CA LEU A 67 -7.30 0.58 -6.86
C LEU A 67 -7.01 0.69 -5.35
N SER A 68 -5.73 0.79 -5.02
CA SER A 68 -5.21 1.27 -3.75
C SER A 68 -4.76 2.73 -3.91
N PRO A 69 -4.94 3.58 -2.90
CA PRO A 69 -5.67 3.33 -1.67
C PRO A 69 -7.18 3.20 -1.88
N SER A 70 -7.89 2.57 -0.93
CA SER A 70 -9.36 2.55 -0.91
C SER A 70 -9.94 3.97 -0.85
N ILE A 71 -11.25 4.13 -1.14
CA ILE A 71 -11.90 5.45 -1.09
C ILE A 71 -11.77 6.06 0.31
N LEU A 72 -11.99 5.27 1.36
CA LEU A 72 -11.84 5.73 2.73
C LEU A 72 -10.40 6.12 3.05
N ARG A 73 -9.42 5.25 2.75
CA ARG A 73 -8.01 5.53 3.05
C ARG A 73 -7.50 6.72 2.26
N GLU A 74 -7.90 6.86 0.99
CA GLU A 74 -7.59 8.04 0.18
C GLU A 74 -8.16 9.31 0.81
N PHE A 75 -9.42 9.27 1.27
CA PHE A 75 -10.03 10.41 1.94
C PHE A 75 -9.33 10.78 3.25
N LEU A 76 -9.07 9.78 4.10
CA LEU A 76 -8.50 10.02 5.42
C LEU A 76 -7.03 10.45 5.37
N THR A 77 -6.21 9.79 4.53
CA THR A 77 -4.75 9.90 4.60
C THR A 77 -4.17 10.74 3.47
N TYR A 78 -4.78 10.69 2.29
CA TYR A 78 -4.23 11.24 1.05
C TYR A 78 -5.12 12.32 0.42
N SER A 79 -5.99 12.95 1.20
CA SER A 79 -6.81 14.07 0.72
C SER A 79 -6.68 15.28 1.63
N VAL A 80 -6.67 16.45 1.01
CA VAL A 80 -6.75 17.75 1.67
C VAL A 80 -8.05 18.41 1.29
N ILE A 81 -8.81 18.83 2.29
CA ILE A 81 -10.09 19.50 2.15
C ILE A 81 -9.93 20.95 2.59
N GLY A 82 -10.34 21.89 1.78
CA GLY A 82 -10.28 23.30 2.08
C GLY A 82 -11.40 24.09 1.39
N MET A 83 -11.41 25.40 1.58
CA MET A 83 -12.37 26.27 0.92
C MET A 83 -12.03 26.41 -0.58
N ASP A 84 -13.02 26.24 -1.45
CA ASP A 84 -12.84 26.43 -2.91
C ASP A 84 -12.35 27.85 -3.26
N ALA A 85 -12.67 28.82 -2.41
CA ALA A 85 -12.19 30.19 -2.54
C ALA A 85 -10.68 30.37 -2.25
N ASP A 86 -10.00 29.39 -1.63
CA ASP A 86 -8.55 29.45 -1.32
C ASP A 86 -7.80 28.19 -1.77
N PRO A 87 -7.68 27.96 -3.09
CA PRO A 87 -6.96 26.80 -3.62
C PRO A 87 -5.46 26.84 -3.33
N SER A 88 -4.90 28.01 -3.04
CA SER A 88 -3.47 28.17 -2.75
C SER A 88 -3.06 27.54 -1.42
N SER A 89 -3.88 27.70 -0.38
CA SER A 89 -3.67 27.05 0.92
C SER A 89 -3.82 25.55 0.83
N ILE A 90 -4.79 25.06 0.05
CA ILE A 90 -4.98 23.63 -0.20
C ILE A 90 -3.75 23.05 -0.90
N ALA A 91 -3.27 23.68 -1.96
CA ALA A 91 -2.10 23.24 -2.72
C ALA A 91 -0.83 23.17 -1.83
N ARG A 92 -0.65 24.17 -0.94
CA ARG A 92 0.48 24.21 0.01
C ARG A 92 0.40 23.05 1.01
N ARG A 93 -0.78 22.80 1.58
CA ARG A 93 -1.01 21.68 2.50
C ARG A 93 -0.81 20.34 1.80
N ALA A 94 -1.33 20.19 0.58
CA ALA A 94 -1.18 19.00 -0.24
C ALA A 94 0.30 18.71 -0.57
N GLN A 95 1.09 19.76 -0.88
CA GLN A 95 2.52 19.60 -1.09
C GLN A 95 3.26 19.16 0.17
N ALA A 96 2.90 19.70 1.34
CA ALA A 96 3.50 19.27 2.62
C ALA A 96 3.21 17.79 2.91
N ILE A 97 1.98 17.31 2.66
CA ILE A 97 1.62 15.90 2.82
C ILE A 97 2.40 15.04 1.82
N ARG A 98 2.50 15.44 0.56
CA ARG A 98 3.29 14.74 -0.45
C ARG A 98 4.75 14.56 -0.03
N SER A 99 5.40 15.65 0.37
CA SER A 99 6.78 15.59 0.86
C SER A 99 6.92 14.64 2.05
N ARG A 100 5.95 14.64 2.97
CA ARG A 100 5.97 13.74 4.14
C ARG A 100 5.86 12.27 3.75
N ILE A 101 4.97 11.93 2.81
CA ILE A 101 4.79 10.55 2.31
C ILE A 101 6.08 10.06 1.62
N GLU A 102 6.70 10.91 0.81
CA GLU A 102 7.97 10.61 0.13
C GLU A 102 9.11 10.41 1.15
N GLU A 103 9.19 11.22 2.20
CA GLU A 103 10.16 11.06 3.29
C GLU A 103 9.96 9.74 4.03
N ILE A 104 8.72 9.38 4.37
CA ILE A 104 8.40 8.11 5.03
C ILE A 104 8.79 6.92 4.14
N SER A 105 8.41 6.95 2.86
CA SER A 105 8.73 5.89 1.92
C SER A 105 10.26 5.71 1.78
N ARG A 106 10.98 6.81 1.67
CA ARG A 106 12.46 6.79 1.61
C ARG A 106 13.08 6.26 2.91
N ALA A 107 12.57 6.67 4.07
CA ALA A 107 13.08 6.21 5.36
C ALA A 107 12.87 4.70 5.54
N LYS A 108 11.69 4.18 5.18
CA LYS A 108 11.38 2.75 5.22
C LYS A 108 12.23 1.95 4.21
N SER A 109 12.41 2.45 3.00
CA SER A 109 13.30 1.84 2.00
C SER A 109 14.76 1.76 2.50
N LEU A 110 15.27 2.84 3.11
CA LEU A 110 16.60 2.86 3.68
C LEU A 110 16.74 1.89 4.87
N LEU A 111 15.72 1.80 5.74
CA LEU A 111 15.67 0.83 6.81
C LEU A 111 15.73 -0.60 6.28
N ALA A 112 14.91 -0.92 5.28
CA ALA A 112 14.92 -2.21 4.60
C ALA A 112 16.30 -2.54 4.04
N TYR A 113 16.92 -1.60 3.31
CA TYR A 113 18.27 -1.77 2.77
C TYR A 113 19.31 -2.04 3.86
N ASN A 114 19.31 -1.28 4.94
CA ASN A 114 20.27 -1.43 6.04
C ASN A 114 20.12 -2.79 6.74
N VAL A 115 18.89 -3.23 6.94
CA VAL A 115 18.60 -4.55 7.53
C VAL A 115 19.10 -5.65 6.59
N ILE A 116 18.69 -5.65 5.33
CA ILE A 116 19.01 -6.70 4.38
C ILE A 116 20.51 -6.77 4.06
N SER A 117 21.15 -5.64 3.83
CA SER A 117 22.61 -5.61 3.56
C SER A 117 23.46 -6.15 4.72
N SER A 118 22.94 -6.09 5.96
CA SER A 118 23.62 -6.65 7.14
C SER A 118 23.47 -8.15 7.28
N LEU A 119 22.52 -8.82 6.59
CA LEU A 119 22.25 -10.25 6.75
C LEU A 119 23.43 -11.12 6.31
N GLY A 120 24.17 -10.71 5.28
CA GLY A 120 25.30 -11.49 4.76
C GLY A 120 26.36 -11.85 5.81
N SER A 121 26.57 -10.99 6.81
CA SER A 121 27.51 -11.27 7.91
C SER A 121 27.02 -12.33 8.90
N ARG A 122 25.74 -12.69 8.86
CA ARG A 122 25.08 -13.66 9.76
C ARG A 122 24.85 -15.03 9.11
N LEU A 123 25.08 -15.11 7.81
CA LEU A 123 25.03 -16.37 7.06
C LEU A 123 26.37 -17.11 7.11
N ILE A 124 26.37 -18.39 6.72
CA ILE A 124 27.57 -19.23 6.73
C ILE A 124 28.63 -18.64 5.80
N HIS A 125 29.89 -18.67 6.24
CA HIS A 125 31.03 -18.21 5.42
C HIS A 125 31.03 -18.91 4.05
N GLY A 126 31.06 -18.12 2.97
CA GLY A 126 31.06 -18.58 1.58
C GLY A 126 29.77 -18.40 0.82
N THR A 127 28.68 -18.00 1.46
CA THR A 127 27.42 -17.68 0.75
C THR A 127 27.46 -16.25 0.21
N ASN A 128 27.45 -16.10 -1.11
CA ASN A 128 27.43 -14.80 -1.75
C ASN A 128 26.02 -14.37 -2.11
N LEU A 129 25.35 -13.61 -1.21
CA LEU A 129 24.03 -13.06 -1.47
C LEU A 129 24.00 -12.18 -2.72
N ASN A 130 25.08 -11.49 -3.04
CA ASN A 130 25.13 -10.60 -4.19
C ASN A 130 25.13 -11.34 -5.53
N GLU A 131 25.43 -12.63 -5.54
CA GLU A 131 25.42 -13.47 -6.75
C GLU A 131 24.16 -14.31 -6.88
N HIS A 132 23.70 -14.89 -5.77
CA HIS A 132 22.71 -15.97 -5.76
C HIS A 132 21.38 -15.63 -5.13
N ALA A 133 21.19 -14.40 -4.60
CA ALA A 133 19.93 -13.92 -4.05
C ALA A 133 19.62 -12.51 -4.51
N CYS A 134 18.33 -12.22 -4.72
CA CYS A 134 17.82 -10.90 -5.07
C CYS A 134 16.72 -10.52 -4.10
N PHE A 135 16.87 -9.37 -3.45
CA PHE A 135 15.88 -8.80 -2.53
C PHE A 135 15.14 -7.69 -3.26
N ILE A 136 13.83 -7.77 -3.25
CA ILE A 136 12.91 -6.91 -3.98
C ILE A 136 11.98 -6.26 -2.97
N LEU A 137 11.90 -4.93 -2.98
CA LEU A 137 10.95 -4.16 -2.20
C LEU A 137 9.65 -3.99 -2.98
N ALA A 138 8.49 -4.13 -2.32
CA ALA A 138 7.18 -4.01 -2.94
C ALA A 138 6.22 -3.13 -2.11
N GLY A 139 4.94 -3.10 -2.48
CA GLY A 139 3.88 -2.45 -1.74
C GLY A 139 3.91 -0.92 -1.73
N ASP A 140 3.32 -0.32 -0.70
CA ASP A 140 3.15 1.14 -0.57
C ASP A 140 4.45 1.94 -0.76
N ILE A 141 5.59 1.36 -0.34
CA ILE A 141 6.89 2.04 -0.36
C ILE A 141 7.34 2.32 -1.80
N VAL A 142 7.19 1.38 -2.71
CA VAL A 142 7.63 1.56 -4.12
C VAL A 142 6.77 2.56 -4.89
N TYR A 143 5.53 2.79 -4.44
CA TYR A 143 4.64 3.80 -5.00
C TYR A 143 4.79 5.18 -4.35
N ASN A 144 5.70 5.35 -3.40
CA ASN A 144 5.81 6.54 -2.57
C ASN A 144 4.49 6.87 -1.86
N MET A 145 3.82 5.84 -1.32
CA MET A 145 2.54 5.92 -0.64
C MET A 145 2.59 5.40 0.80
N ALA A 146 3.79 5.19 1.35
CA ALA A 146 3.93 4.76 2.73
C ALA A 146 3.49 5.84 3.71
N HIS A 147 2.85 5.41 4.80
CA HIS A 147 2.36 6.28 5.87
C HIS A 147 2.75 5.75 7.25
N GLU A 148 2.60 6.57 8.28
CA GLU A 148 2.89 6.22 9.68
C GLU A 148 1.61 6.13 10.55
N VAL A 149 0.42 6.09 9.95
CA VAL A 149 -0.84 5.92 10.70
C VAL A 149 -0.77 4.59 11.45
N PRO A 150 -0.82 4.58 12.80
CA PRO A 150 -0.68 3.34 13.56
C PRO A 150 -1.79 2.34 13.24
N ARG A 151 -1.43 1.07 13.10
CA ARG A 151 -2.38 -0.01 12.90
C ARG A 151 -2.03 -1.23 13.77
N PRO A 152 -3.01 -2.06 14.16
CA PRO A 152 -2.70 -3.30 14.83
C PRO A 152 -2.03 -4.28 13.85
N GLU A 153 -0.93 -4.91 14.30
CA GLU A 153 -0.35 -6.06 13.59
C GLU A 153 -1.29 -7.28 13.77
N ARG A 154 -1.46 -8.07 12.72
CA ARG A 154 -2.51 -9.09 12.63
C ARG A 154 -2.42 -10.20 13.67
N SER A 155 -1.21 -10.71 13.94
CA SER A 155 -1.04 -11.88 14.81
C SER A 155 -1.06 -11.53 16.29
N THR A 156 -0.58 -10.34 16.67
CA THR A 156 -0.40 -9.94 18.06
C THR A 156 -1.32 -8.82 18.51
N GLY A 157 -1.94 -8.08 17.58
CA GLY A 157 -2.73 -6.88 17.85
C GLY A 157 -1.92 -5.69 18.38
N LYS A 158 -0.58 -5.79 18.44
CA LYS A 158 0.27 -4.68 18.85
C LYS A 158 0.33 -3.62 17.74
N LEU A 159 0.39 -2.35 18.13
CA LEU A 159 0.48 -1.26 17.17
C LEU A 159 1.84 -1.21 16.49
N VAL A 160 1.82 -1.18 15.15
CA VAL A 160 2.97 -0.94 14.26
C VAL A 160 2.85 0.42 13.57
N ARG A 161 3.95 0.90 12.99
CA ARG A 161 4.02 2.22 12.35
C ARG A 161 3.61 2.15 10.88
N GLY A 162 2.31 2.24 10.65
CA GLY A 162 1.74 2.45 9.32
C GLY A 162 2.00 1.31 8.33
N SER A 163 2.45 1.67 7.13
CA SER A 163 2.72 0.70 6.06
C SER A 163 3.84 -0.27 6.43
N ASP A 164 3.66 -1.54 6.10
CA ASP A 164 4.66 -2.61 6.21
C ASP A 164 5.80 -2.45 5.20
N ILE A 165 6.86 -3.18 5.45
CA ILE A 165 7.99 -3.35 4.52
C ILE A 165 7.79 -4.71 3.85
N ASP A 166 7.28 -4.67 2.62
CA ASP A 166 7.02 -5.85 1.80
C ASP A 166 8.28 -6.28 1.07
N LEU A 167 8.77 -7.50 1.33
CA LEU A 167 9.98 -8.05 0.73
C LEU A 167 9.73 -9.35 -0.01
N VAL A 168 10.24 -9.46 -1.22
CA VAL A 168 10.35 -10.74 -1.94
C VAL A 168 11.82 -11.05 -2.13
N VAL A 169 12.21 -12.25 -1.73
CA VAL A 169 13.57 -12.77 -1.91
C VAL A 169 13.53 -13.87 -2.96
N ILE A 170 14.27 -13.69 -4.04
CA ILE A 170 14.45 -14.71 -5.08
C ILE A 170 15.84 -15.28 -4.98
N VAL A 171 15.93 -16.60 -4.87
CA VAL A 171 17.20 -17.34 -4.92
C VAL A 171 17.32 -18.10 -6.23
N ASP A 172 18.53 -18.25 -6.73
CA ASP A 172 18.78 -19.04 -7.94
C ASP A 172 19.00 -20.54 -7.62
N GLU A 173 19.17 -21.33 -8.66
CA GLU A 173 19.39 -22.77 -8.60
C GLU A 173 20.72 -23.21 -7.95
N PHE A 174 21.66 -22.27 -7.76
CA PHE A 174 22.95 -22.50 -7.11
C PHE A 174 22.93 -22.18 -5.62
N PHE A 175 21.83 -21.58 -5.12
CA PHE A 175 21.69 -21.27 -3.70
C PHE A 175 21.30 -22.52 -2.92
N PRO A 176 22.15 -23.03 -1.99
CA PRO A 176 21.88 -24.28 -1.29
C PRO A 176 20.62 -24.20 -0.43
N SER A 177 19.80 -25.26 -0.43
CA SER A 177 18.53 -25.30 0.34
C SER A 177 18.72 -25.10 1.85
N GLU A 178 19.82 -25.59 2.42
CA GLU A 178 20.17 -25.37 3.82
C GLU A 178 20.44 -23.89 4.11
N VAL A 179 21.03 -23.18 3.15
CA VAL A 179 21.28 -21.73 3.25
C VAL A 179 20.00 -20.95 3.06
N THR A 180 19.09 -21.39 2.21
CA THR A 180 17.76 -20.81 2.05
C THR A 180 16.97 -20.85 3.37
N ALA A 181 16.95 -22.01 4.04
CA ALA A 181 16.32 -22.13 5.35
C ALA A 181 16.97 -21.21 6.40
N ARG A 182 18.30 -21.11 6.38
CA ARG A 182 19.03 -20.22 7.27
C ARG A 182 18.75 -18.73 6.96
N LEU A 183 18.61 -18.37 5.69
CA LEU A 183 18.26 -17.02 5.27
C LEU A 183 16.86 -16.65 5.77
N ASP A 184 15.89 -17.54 5.63
CA ASP A 184 14.54 -17.38 6.16
C ASP A 184 14.56 -17.12 7.68
N ASP A 185 15.26 -17.96 8.44
CA ASP A 185 15.42 -17.79 9.89
C ASP A 185 16.00 -16.42 10.27
N VAL A 186 17.02 -15.95 9.54
CA VAL A 186 17.69 -14.69 9.86
C VAL A 186 16.78 -13.51 9.52
N ILE A 187 16.03 -13.55 8.42
CA ILE A 187 15.03 -12.51 8.09
C ILE A 187 13.93 -12.51 9.15
N TYR A 188 13.44 -13.68 9.57
CA TYR A 188 12.43 -13.77 10.62
C TYR A 188 12.90 -13.16 11.95
N GLN A 189 14.16 -13.39 12.34
CA GLN A 189 14.74 -12.77 13.53
C GLN A 189 14.77 -11.24 13.42
N GLU A 190 15.11 -10.68 12.24
CA GLU A 190 15.09 -9.25 12.02
C GLU A 190 13.67 -8.68 12.02
N LYS A 191 12.70 -9.34 11.36
CA LYS A 191 11.28 -9.03 11.46
C LYS A 191 10.87 -8.88 12.92
N TYR A 192 11.14 -9.91 13.74
CA TYR A 192 10.79 -9.91 15.16
C TYR A 192 11.51 -8.79 15.93
N ARG A 193 12.79 -8.56 15.66
CA ARG A 193 13.59 -7.51 16.30
C ARG A 193 13.01 -6.12 16.02
N LEU A 194 12.72 -5.79 14.77
CA LEU A 194 12.16 -4.50 14.38
C LEU A 194 10.78 -4.28 15.01
N PHE A 195 9.95 -5.29 14.99
CA PHE A 195 8.62 -5.28 15.59
C PHE A 195 8.66 -5.05 17.10
N MET A 196 9.59 -5.72 17.81
CA MET A 196 9.68 -5.64 19.28
C MET A 196 10.45 -4.42 19.79
N THR A 197 11.16 -3.71 18.93
CA THR A 197 11.93 -2.53 19.32
C THR A 197 11.01 -1.30 19.50
N PRO A 198 10.82 -0.76 20.72
CA PRO A 198 9.74 0.19 21.01
C PRO A 198 9.74 1.49 20.20
N HIS A 199 10.91 1.96 19.77
CA HIS A 199 11.07 3.19 19.00
C HIS A 199 11.08 2.95 17.48
N ILE A 200 11.10 1.69 17.04
CA ILE A 200 11.02 1.30 15.64
C ILE A 200 9.59 0.85 15.32
N ARG A 201 9.14 -0.28 15.87
CA ARG A 201 7.82 -0.88 15.66
C ARG A 201 7.43 -1.01 14.19
N GLU A 202 8.40 -1.42 13.36
CA GLU A 202 8.17 -1.69 11.95
C GLU A 202 7.84 -3.16 11.73
N GLU A 203 6.95 -3.40 10.79
CA GLU A 203 6.59 -4.74 10.34
C GLU A 203 7.26 -5.03 9.01
N ILE A 204 7.87 -6.21 8.91
CA ILE A 204 8.37 -6.75 7.64
C ILE A 204 7.49 -7.94 7.26
N ASP A 205 6.87 -7.87 6.09
CA ASP A 205 6.25 -9.01 5.45
C ASP A 205 7.16 -9.51 4.34
N TYR A 206 7.48 -10.81 4.35
CA TYR A 206 8.45 -11.34 3.39
C TYR A 206 8.12 -12.75 2.94
N VAL A 207 8.65 -13.09 1.77
CA VAL A 207 8.62 -14.44 1.24
C VAL A 207 9.95 -14.76 0.53
N VAL A 208 10.46 -15.97 0.76
CA VAL A 208 11.62 -16.50 0.02
C VAL A 208 11.12 -17.49 -1.02
N LYS A 209 11.59 -17.35 -2.27
CA LYS A 209 11.19 -18.17 -3.42
C LYS A 209 12.41 -18.53 -4.26
N ASP A 210 12.33 -19.69 -4.88
CA ASP A 210 13.20 -20.10 -5.98
C ASP A 210 12.54 -19.80 -7.35
N PHE A 211 13.26 -20.05 -8.43
CA PHE A 211 12.72 -19.88 -9.79
C PHE A 211 11.65 -20.91 -10.11
N ASP A 212 11.64 -22.11 -9.53
CA ASP A 212 10.59 -23.11 -9.78
C ASP A 212 9.24 -22.56 -9.31
N ARG A 213 9.22 -21.94 -8.13
CA ARG A 213 8.03 -21.27 -7.63
C ARG A 213 7.65 -20.05 -8.47
N VAL A 214 8.61 -19.30 -8.97
CA VAL A 214 8.35 -18.19 -9.90
C VAL A 214 7.70 -18.71 -11.18
N PHE A 215 8.22 -19.76 -11.81
CA PHE A 215 7.65 -20.35 -13.03
C PHE A 215 6.21 -20.87 -12.80
N GLU A 216 5.93 -21.44 -11.64
CA GLU A 216 4.57 -21.85 -11.29
C GLU A 216 3.63 -20.64 -11.22
N GLN A 217 4.06 -19.55 -10.59
CA GLN A 217 3.28 -18.33 -10.46
C GLN A 217 3.06 -17.59 -11.79
N LEU A 218 4.00 -17.70 -12.73
CA LEU A 218 3.89 -17.11 -14.08
C LEU A 218 2.75 -17.71 -14.92
N LYS A 219 2.15 -18.85 -14.53
CA LYS A 219 0.92 -19.37 -15.14
C LYS A 219 -0.24 -18.37 -15.03
N PHE A 220 -0.24 -17.55 -13.97
CA PHE A 220 -1.24 -16.48 -13.76
C PHE A 220 -2.70 -16.97 -13.78
N ASP A 221 -2.94 -18.19 -13.34
CA ASP A 221 -4.22 -18.90 -13.46
C ASP A 221 -5.01 -18.95 -12.15
N THR A 222 -4.39 -18.60 -11.04
CA THR A 222 -5.03 -18.50 -9.73
C THR A 222 -4.88 -17.11 -9.15
N PHE A 223 -5.77 -16.73 -8.22
CA PHE A 223 -5.66 -15.46 -7.50
C PHE A 223 -4.28 -15.29 -6.85
N LYS A 224 -3.74 -16.33 -6.20
CA LYS A 224 -2.42 -16.31 -5.57
C LYS A 224 -1.30 -16.06 -6.59
N HIS A 225 -1.37 -16.69 -7.77
CA HIS A 225 -0.42 -16.47 -8.85
C HIS A 225 -0.50 -15.04 -9.39
N MET A 226 -1.71 -14.50 -9.53
CA MET A 226 -1.91 -13.11 -9.97
C MET A 226 -1.33 -12.12 -8.97
N VAL A 227 -1.58 -12.29 -7.66
CA VAL A 227 -0.99 -11.46 -6.59
C VAL A 227 0.52 -11.55 -6.61
N ALA A 228 1.10 -12.75 -6.66
CA ALA A 228 2.53 -12.95 -6.72
C ALA A 228 3.17 -12.26 -7.93
N CYS A 229 2.59 -12.44 -9.11
CA CYS A 229 3.05 -11.79 -10.34
C CYS A 229 2.94 -10.26 -10.28
N LYS A 230 1.86 -9.72 -9.69
CA LYS A 230 1.67 -8.28 -9.50
C LYS A 230 2.78 -7.73 -8.60
N ILE A 231 3.05 -8.37 -7.47
CA ILE A 231 4.11 -7.98 -6.53
C ILE A 231 5.49 -8.02 -7.19
N LEU A 232 5.79 -9.09 -7.95
CA LEU A 232 7.05 -9.21 -8.68
C LEU A 232 7.19 -8.15 -9.80
N GLN A 233 6.09 -7.78 -10.44
CA GLN A 233 6.09 -6.78 -11.50
C GLN A 233 6.32 -5.37 -10.96
N GLU A 234 5.65 -4.96 -9.88
CA GLU A 234 5.81 -3.63 -9.28
C GLU A 234 7.11 -3.47 -8.52
N GLY A 235 7.61 -4.57 -7.95
CA GLY A 235 8.74 -4.57 -7.04
C GLY A 235 9.99 -3.91 -7.61
N ALA A 236 10.67 -3.15 -6.74
CA ALA A 236 11.92 -2.46 -7.03
C ALA A 236 13.11 -3.26 -6.46
N PHE A 237 14.22 -3.26 -7.18
CA PHE A 237 15.47 -3.86 -6.69
C PHE A 237 15.92 -3.17 -5.41
N LEU A 238 16.22 -3.95 -4.38
CA LEU A 238 16.69 -3.45 -3.10
C LEU A 238 18.16 -3.81 -2.83
N PHE A 239 18.52 -5.09 -3.00
CA PHE A 239 19.86 -5.60 -2.69
C PHE A 239 20.09 -6.96 -3.36
N GLY A 240 21.36 -7.35 -3.55
CA GLY A 240 21.77 -8.66 -4.06
C GLY A 240 22.07 -8.68 -5.56
N SER A 241 21.63 -9.72 -6.27
CA SER A 241 21.92 -9.94 -7.68
C SER A 241 20.99 -9.17 -8.61
N GLU A 242 21.50 -8.16 -9.28
CA GLU A 242 20.79 -7.47 -10.37
C GLU A 242 20.49 -8.41 -11.54
N VAL A 243 21.34 -9.42 -11.78
CA VAL A 243 21.15 -10.41 -12.85
C VAL A 243 19.87 -11.23 -12.60
N ILE A 244 19.64 -11.66 -11.36
CA ILE A 244 18.40 -12.35 -10.95
C ILE A 244 17.20 -11.42 -11.14
N PHE A 245 17.32 -10.15 -10.74
CA PHE A 245 16.25 -9.18 -10.91
C PHE A 245 15.87 -8.97 -12.38
N GLU A 246 16.84 -8.77 -13.26
CA GLU A 246 16.59 -8.58 -14.69
C GLU A 246 16.04 -9.84 -15.36
N ARG A 247 16.55 -11.04 -14.98
CA ARG A 247 15.96 -12.33 -15.41
C ARG A 247 14.48 -12.41 -15.02
N LEU A 248 14.13 -12.08 -13.78
CA LEU A 248 12.76 -12.06 -13.30
C LEU A 248 11.87 -11.10 -14.11
N LYS A 249 12.33 -9.86 -14.33
CA LYS A 249 11.57 -8.86 -15.10
C LYS A 249 11.40 -9.29 -16.56
N SER A 250 12.38 -10.00 -17.15
CA SER A 250 12.27 -10.56 -18.50
C SER A 250 11.22 -11.67 -18.57
N LEU A 251 11.23 -12.60 -17.61
CA LEU A 251 10.22 -13.66 -17.52
C LEU A 251 8.80 -13.13 -17.40
N LEU A 252 8.56 -12.10 -16.60
CA LEU A 252 7.25 -11.46 -16.51
C LEU A 252 6.78 -10.88 -17.85
N ARG A 253 7.69 -10.30 -18.64
CA ARG A 253 7.39 -9.80 -20.00
C ARG A 253 7.09 -10.94 -20.96
N GLU A 254 7.96 -11.94 -21.02
CA GLU A 254 7.86 -13.09 -21.93
C GLU A 254 6.57 -13.90 -21.73
N HIS A 255 6.11 -14.03 -20.48
CA HIS A 255 4.86 -14.69 -20.13
C HIS A 255 3.62 -13.80 -20.26
N GLY A 256 3.75 -12.56 -20.76
CA GLY A 256 2.63 -11.64 -20.99
C GLY A 256 1.95 -11.16 -19.70
N VAL A 257 2.61 -11.27 -18.55
CA VAL A 257 2.08 -10.85 -17.24
C VAL A 257 1.81 -9.34 -17.22
N ILE A 258 2.73 -8.56 -17.78
CA ILE A 258 2.63 -7.09 -17.79
C ILE A 258 1.36 -6.62 -18.49
N ASP A 259 1.02 -7.22 -19.65
CA ASP A 259 -0.16 -6.83 -20.40
C ASP A 259 -1.47 -7.23 -19.69
N ARG A 260 -1.48 -8.41 -19.03
CA ARG A 260 -2.62 -8.83 -18.20
C ARG A 260 -2.83 -7.88 -17.02
N LEU A 261 -1.77 -7.50 -16.30
CA LEU A 261 -1.86 -6.56 -15.19
C LEU A 261 -2.30 -5.17 -15.64
N ARG A 262 -1.87 -4.72 -16.83
CA ARG A 262 -2.34 -3.44 -17.43
C ARG A 262 -3.85 -3.47 -17.71
N VAL A 263 -4.38 -4.58 -18.23
CA VAL A 263 -5.83 -4.74 -18.43
C VAL A 263 -6.55 -4.68 -17.08
N MET A 264 -6.06 -5.39 -16.06
CA MET A 264 -6.64 -5.38 -14.71
C MET A 264 -6.60 -3.96 -14.09
N GLU A 265 -5.54 -3.20 -14.32
CA GLU A 265 -5.46 -1.81 -13.84
C GLU A 265 -6.54 -0.92 -14.48
N GLN A 266 -6.80 -1.08 -15.78
CA GLN A 266 -7.89 -0.37 -16.47
C GLN A 266 -9.27 -0.76 -15.92
N GLU A 267 -9.46 -2.03 -15.59
CA GLU A 267 -10.69 -2.50 -14.94
C GLU A 267 -10.84 -1.93 -13.54
N ALA A 268 -9.77 -1.89 -12.75
CA ALA A 268 -9.73 -1.28 -11.43
C ALA A 268 -10.08 0.22 -11.47
N GLN A 269 -9.60 0.95 -12.49
CA GLN A 269 -9.96 2.36 -12.70
C GLN A 269 -11.45 2.53 -12.99
N ARG A 270 -12.03 1.70 -13.88
CA ARG A 270 -13.45 1.71 -14.18
C ARG A 270 -14.31 1.36 -12.96
N PHE A 271 -13.89 0.35 -12.21
CA PHE A 271 -14.54 -0.04 -10.97
C PHE A 271 -14.56 1.10 -9.96
N ARG A 272 -13.42 1.78 -9.78
CA ARG A 272 -13.30 2.92 -8.86
C ARG A 272 -14.26 4.06 -9.22
N VAL A 273 -14.35 4.44 -10.49
CA VAL A 273 -15.28 5.49 -10.96
C VAL A 273 -16.72 5.12 -10.64
N LYS A 274 -17.15 3.89 -11.00
CA LYS A 274 -18.50 3.41 -10.72
C LYS A 274 -18.80 3.37 -9.21
N ALA A 275 -17.83 2.95 -8.40
CA ALA A 275 -17.98 2.91 -6.95
C ALA A 275 -18.16 4.32 -6.37
N GLU A 276 -17.37 5.29 -6.78
CA GLU A 276 -17.51 6.68 -6.36
C GLU A 276 -18.86 7.28 -6.80
N GLU A 277 -19.28 7.07 -8.04
CA GLU A 277 -20.59 7.52 -8.55
C GLU A 277 -21.76 6.92 -7.74
N TYR A 278 -21.73 5.60 -7.49
CA TYR A 278 -22.74 4.91 -6.68
C TYR A 278 -22.79 5.49 -5.26
N LEU A 279 -21.65 5.63 -4.59
CA LEU A 279 -21.57 6.15 -3.23
C LEU A 279 -22.06 7.61 -3.14
N LEU A 280 -21.85 8.43 -4.17
CA LEU A 280 -22.31 9.82 -4.19
C LEU A 280 -23.81 9.96 -4.46
N SER A 281 -24.37 9.12 -5.35
CA SER A 281 -25.77 9.23 -5.79
C SER A 281 -26.76 8.48 -4.91
N GLU A 282 -26.34 7.37 -4.29
CA GLU A 282 -27.27 6.46 -3.61
C GLU A 282 -27.60 6.93 -2.19
N ASP A 283 -28.75 6.47 -1.68
CA ASP A 283 -29.19 6.73 -0.31
C ASP A 283 -28.27 6.08 0.72
N PRO A 284 -27.87 6.80 1.80
CA PRO A 284 -26.98 6.25 2.84
C PRO A 284 -27.47 4.95 3.48
N ALA A 285 -28.80 4.75 3.64
CA ALA A 285 -29.33 3.52 4.20
C ALA A 285 -29.08 2.33 3.27
N LYS A 286 -29.29 2.52 1.97
CA LYS A 286 -29.03 1.49 0.96
C LYS A 286 -27.53 1.18 0.82
N ILE A 287 -26.67 2.20 0.91
CA ILE A 287 -25.21 1.98 0.95
C ILE A 287 -24.83 1.10 2.14
N LYS A 288 -25.42 1.33 3.32
CA LYS A 288 -25.16 0.51 4.53
C LYS A 288 -25.57 -0.95 4.34
N GLU A 289 -26.61 -1.24 3.57
CA GLU A 289 -27.08 -2.60 3.32
C GLU A 289 -26.25 -3.34 2.28
N THR A 290 -25.90 -2.68 1.17
CA THR A 290 -25.37 -3.37 -0.03
C THR A 290 -24.05 -2.82 -0.56
N GLY A 291 -23.63 -1.63 -0.16
CA GLY A 291 -22.49 -0.91 -0.73
C GLY A 291 -21.35 -0.57 0.24
N THR A 292 -21.46 -0.99 1.50
CA THR A 292 -20.46 -0.63 2.53
C THR A 292 -19.04 -1.06 2.15
N TYR A 293 -18.87 -2.20 1.51
CA TYR A 293 -17.56 -2.73 1.08
C TYR A 293 -16.86 -1.86 0.04
N LEU A 294 -17.59 -1.02 -0.69
CA LEU A 294 -17.01 -0.09 -1.66
C LEU A 294 -16.23 1.04 -0.98
N PHE A 295 -16.67 1.45 0.20
CA PHE A 295 -16.05 2.51 0.99
C PHE A 295 -15.13 1.97 2.09
N TYR A 296 -15.57 0.93 2.83
CA TYR A 296 -14.85 0.29 3.92
C TYR A 296 -14.34 -1.09 3.48
N PRO A 297 -13.19 -1.18 2.83
CA PRO A 297 -12.63 -2.49 2.51
C PRO A 297 -12.23 -3.18 3.82
N ALA A 298 -12.57 -4.46 3.96
CA ALA A 298 -12.34 -5.18 5.22
C ALA A 298 -10.85 -5.43 5.51
N GLU A 299 -10.01 -5.45 4.48
CA GLU A 299 -8.55 -5.62 4.62
C GLU A 299 -7.83 -4.94 3.45
N GLU A 300 -6.77 -4.19 3.75
CA GLU A 300 -5.92 -3.55 2.74
C GLU A 300 -4.59 -4.30 2.50
N SER A 301 -4.37 -5.43 3.14
CA SER A 301 -3.15 -6.22 2.94
C SER A 301 -3.34 -7.27 1.84
N GLU A 302 -2.40 -7.32 0.92
CA GLU A 302 -2.18 -8.48 0.05
C GLU A 302 -1.43 -9.52 0.89
N GLU A 303 -1.94 -10.76 0.96
CA GLU A 303 -1.25 -11.82 1.66
C GLU A 303 -0.10 -12.33 0.80
N PHE A 304 1.12 -12.24 1.34
CA PHE A 304 2.26 -12.94 0.79
C PHE A 304 2.10 -14.44 1.11
N GLU A 305 1.85 -15.26 0.11
CA GLU A 305 1.87 -16.71 0.22
C GLU A 305 2.87 -17.36 -0.74
#